data_c113c654f5331276ddff81e36f45e4c5
#
_entry.id   c113c654f5331276ddff81e36f45e4c5
#
_cell.length_a   1.000
_cell.length_b   1.000
_cell.length_c   1.000
_cell.angle_alpha   90.00
_cell.angle_beta   90.00
_cell.angle_gamma   90.00
#
_symmetry.space_group_name_H-M   'P 1'
#
loop_
_entity.id
_entity.type
_entity.pdbx_description
1 polymer ?
#
loop_
_entity_poly.entity_id
_entity_poly.type
_entity_poly.pdbx_seq_one_letter_code
_entity_poly.pdbx_strand_id
1 'polypeptide(L)'
;MNPSLNSYEILVSERIEFEKSATALIKLVGDLFYERNLEVVIFRQQLIDQRPSEMLQVHSHASIMAGETITIQDTLAMAKSLSNSHVRNSTIDVGKLAIEWKREAGIFLKRGKFLDSKLNELYNNENNDPKPIDVVLFGFGRIGRLVARELIAQEGKGNQLRMRAIVIRGKIDSVNLEKRASNLRVDSIHGHFPGTVEVDFDNSSLIINGQPIKVISSNSKEAINYEKYGIHDSLLIDNTGVFRSEEELGTHLKGKG
;
A
#
# COMPACT_ATOMS: atom_id res chain seq x y z
N MET A 1 47.04 -21.96 -0.15
CA MET A 1 45.63 -21.50 -0.08
C MET A 1 45.54 -20.22 -0.84
N ASN A 2 44.61 -20.13 -1.80
CA ASN A 2 44.51 -18.99 -2.71
C ASN A 2 43.76 -17.85 -1.97
N PRO A 3 44.37 -16.68 -1.69
CA PRO A 3 43.75 -15.62 -0.88
C PRO A 3 42.48 -15.03 -1.53
N SER A 4 42.31 -15.19 -2.83
CA SER A 4 41.15 -14.71 -3.59
C SER A 4 39.87 -15.54 -3.34
N LEU A 5 39.97 -16.84 -3.11
CA LEU A 5 38.84 -17.72 -2.81
C LEU A 5 38.25 -17.42 -1.41
N ASN A 6 39.12 -17.11 -0.44
CA ASN A 6 38.65 -16.78 0.92
C ASN A 6 37.89 -15.45 0.97
N SER A 7 38.28 -14.47 0.16
CA SER A 7 37.56 -13.19 0.08
C SER A 7 36.19 -13.34 -0.58
N TYR A 8 36.05 -14.18 -1.60
CA TYR A 8 34.77 -14.44 -2.25
C TYR A 8 33.75 -15.11 -1.33
N GLU A 9 34.16 -16.12 -0.58
CA GLU A 9 33.28 -16.82 0.36
C GLU A 9 32.82 -15.91 1.51
N ILE A 10 33.66 -15.00 1.97
CA ILE A 10 33.31 -13.99 2.96
C ILE A 10 32.21 -13.08 2.40
N LEU A 11 32.38 -12.56 1.18
CA LEU A 11 31.39 -11.70 0.52
C LEU A 11 30.05 -12.42 0.31
N VAL A 12 30.10 -13.71 -0.08
CA VAL A 12 28.88 -14.53 -0.22
C VAL A 12 28.17 -14.70 1.12
N SER A 13 28.93 -14.99 2.19
CA SER A 13 28.37 -15.14 3.52
C SER A 13 27.74 -13.84 4.04
N GLU A 14 28.39 -12.70 3.85
CA GLU A 14 27.84 -11.38 4.20
C GLU A 14 26.56 -11.08 3.44
N ARG A 15 26.54 -11.35 2.13
CA ARG A 15 25.35 -11.20 1.32
C ARG A 15 24.18 -12.05 1.82
N ILE A 16 24.44 -13.31 2.17
CA ILE A 16 23.41 -14.20 2.72
C ILE A 16 22.83 -13.63 4.03
N GLU A 17 23.66 -13.09 4.90
CA GLU A 17 23.19 -12.48 6.15
C GLU A 17 22.37 -11.20 5.90
N PHE A 18 22.72 -10.39 4.90
CA PHE A 18 21.92 -9.25 4.49
C PHE A 18 20.58 -9.70 3.91
N GLU A 19 20.52 -10.71 3.05
CA GLU A 19 19.28 -11.23 2.48
C GLU A 19 18.38 -11.88 3.55
N LYS A 20 18.94 -12.57 4.54
CA LYS A 20 18.17 -13.06 5.71
C LYS A 20 17.58 -11.91 6.52
N SER A 21 18.35 -10.85 6.75
CA SER A 21 17.87 -9.67 7.47
C SER A 21 16.78 -8.95 6.69
N ALA A 22 16.90 -8.85 5.36
CA ALA A 22 15.88 -8.30 4.48
C ALA A 22 14.59 -9.12 4.53
N THR A 23 14.70 -10.45 4.46
CA THR A 23 13.53 -11.35 4.57
C THR A 23 12.82 -11.20 5.92
N ALA A 24 13.58 -11.08 7.00
CA ALA A 24 13.02 -10.85 8.34
C ALA A 24 12.32 -9.47 8.45
N LEU A 25 12.90 -8.44 7.82
CA LEU A 25 12.29 -7.12 7.78
C LEU A 25 11.00 -7.11 6.94
N ILE A 26 11.00 -7.76 5.77
CA ILE A 26 9.82 -7.89 4.91
C ILE A 26 8.66 -8.53 5.67
N LYS A 27 8.92 -9.65 6.36
CA LYS A 27 7.88 -10.29 7.19
C LYS A 27 7.33 -9.32 8.23
N LEU A 28 8.20 -8.64 8.96
CA LEU A 28 7.81 -7.73 10.03
C LEU A 28 7.03 -6.50 9.51
N VAL A 29 7.42 -5.96 8.37
CA VAL A 29 6.69 -4.89 7.67
C VAL A 29 5.29 -5.36 7.30
N GLY A 30 5.16 -6.58 6.75
CA GLY A 30 3.86 -7.18 6.45
C GLY A 30 2.99 -7.35 7.69
N ASP A 31 3.53 -7.91 8.77
CA ASP A 31 2.81 -8.09 10.04
C ASP A 31 2.30 -6.72 10.57
N LEU A 32 3.15 -5.69 10.57
CA LEU A 32 2.75 -4.34 11.01
C LEU A 32 1.67 -3.72 10.13
N PHE A 33 1.80 -3.89 8.81
CA PHE A 33 0.85 -3.34 7.85
C PHE A 33 -0.53 -4.00 7.97
N TYR A 34 -0.59 -5.33 7.91
CA TYR A 34 -1.86 -6.06 7.91
C TYR A 34 -2.53 -6.16 9.29
N GLU A 35 -1.76 -6.24 10.37
CA GLU A 35 -2.33 -6.37 11.72
C GLU A 35 -2.67 -5.04 12.37
N ARG A 36 -1.89 -3.99 12.10
CA ARG A 36 -1.98 -2.71 12.81
C ARG A 36 -2.28 -1.51 11.91
N ASN A 37 -2.42 -1.72 10.60
CA ASN A 37 -2.51 -0.63 9.64
C ASN A 37 -1.36 0.38 9.80
N LEU A 38 -0.15 -0.15 10.04
CA LEU A 38 1.05 0.63 10.26
C LEU A 38 1.95 0.50 9.04
N GLU A 39 2.00 1.54 8.25
CA GLU A 39 2.87 1.61 7.08
C GLU A 39 4.30 1.93 7.52
N VAL A 40 5.25 1.10 7.10
CA VAL A 40 6.68 1.31 7.37
C VAL A 40 7.37 1.78 6.12
N VAL A 41 8.05 2.92 6.20
CA VAL A 41 8.78 3.52 5.09
C VAL A 41 10.24 3.81 5.45
N ILE A 42 11.08 4.01 4.43
CA ILE A 42 12.44 4.56 4.55
C ILE A 42 12.51 5.75 3.61
N PHE A 43 12.66 6.97 4.13
CA PHE A 43 12.69 8.22 3.36
C PHE A 43 11.55 8.32 2.34
N ARG A 44 10.33 8.02 2.80
CA ARG A 44 9.09 7.97 1.99
C ARG A 44 9.00 6.79 1.02
N GLN A 45 10.02 5.94 0.89
CA GLN A 45 9.90 4.70 0.10
C GLN A 45 9.19 3.63 0.92
N GLN A 46 8.11 3.09 0.37
CA GLN A 46 7.35 2.01 0.98
C GLN A 46 8.15 0.72 1.02
N LEU A 47 8.03 -0.03 2.11
CA LEU A 47 8.72 -1.30 2.31
C LEU A 47 7.82 -2.52 2.12
N ILE A 48 6.53 -2.30 1.94
CA ILE A 48 5.59 -3.39 1.63
C ILE A 48 5.83 -3.91 0.20
N ASP A 49 5.58 -5.20 -0.01
CA ASP A 49 5.70 -5.89 -1.30
C ASP A 49 7.10 -5.83 -1.97
N GLN A 50 8.14 -5.57 -1.19
CA GLN A 50 9.52 -5.57 -1.66
C GLN A 50 10.12 -6.98 -1.67
N ARG A 51 11.01 -7.25 -2.63
CA ARG A 51 11.89 -8.43 -2.61
C ARG A 51 13.13 -8.16 -1.75
N PRO A 52 13.85 -9.19 -1.25
CA PRO A 52 15.06 -8.97 -0.47
C PRO A 52 16.11 -8.09 -1.16
N SER A 53 16.30 -8.27 -2.47
CA SER A 53 17.24 -7.45 -3.26
C SER A 53 16.79 -5.99 -3.39
N GLU A 54 15.50 -5.76 -3.57
CA GLU A 54 14.90 -4.41 -3.63
C GLU A 54 15.00 -3.72 -2.27
N MET A 55 14.73 -4.45 -1.19
CA MET A 55 14.91 -3.98 0.18
C MET A 55 16.34 -3.49 0.43
N LEU A 56 17.36 -4.25 -0.01
CA LEU A 56 18.76 -3.85 0.12
C LEU A 56 19.09 -2.62 -0.74
N GLN A 57 18.49 -2.51 -1.93
CA GLN A 57 18.66 -1.35 -2.80
C GLN A 57 18.06 -0.08 -2.18
N VAL A 58 16.88 -0.18 -1.55
CA VAL A 58 16.25 0.92 -0.82
C VAL A 58 17.18 1.44 0.27
N HIS A 59 17.86 0.57 1.03
CA HIS A 59 18.81 0.97 2.07
C HIS A 59 20.05 1.66 1.51
N SER A 60 20.58 1.17 0.39
CA SER A 60 21.71 1.84 -0.30
C SER A 60 21.32 3.24 -0.73
N HIS A 61 20.15 3.41 -1.33
CA HIS A 61 19.66 4.72 -1.76
C HIS A 61 19.38 5.65 -0.56
N ALA A 62 18.75 5.13 0.48
CA ALA A 62 18.49 5.88 1.71
C ALA A 62 19.79 6.39 2.36
N SER A 63 20.84 5.59 2.37
CA SER A 63 22.17 5.99 2.89
C SER A 63 22.76 7.16 2.10
N ILE A 64 22.61 7.16 0.78
CA ILE A 64 23.06 8.28 -0.08
C ILE A 64 22.26 9.54 0.22
N MET A 65 20.94 9.43 0.31
CA MET A 65 20.07 10.60 0.59
C MET A 65 20.30 11.18 1.98
N ALA A 66 20.58 10.34 2.97
CA ALA A 66 20.80 10.75 4.35
C ALA A 66 22.21 11.32 4.59
N GLY A 67 23.17 11.01 3.72
CA GLY A 67 24.60 11.28 3.97
C GLY A 67 25.20 10.45 5.10
N GLU A 68 24.48 9.41 5.56
CA GLU A 68 24.89 8.51 6.64
C GLU A 68 24.54 7.07 6.27
N THR A 69 25.36 6.11 6.69
CA THR A 69 25.10 4.68 6.42
C THR A 69 23.91 4.19 7.21
N ILE A 70 22.91 3.65 6.50
CA ILE A 70 21.76 2.98 7.06
C ILE A 70 21.81 1.52 6.64
N THR A 71 22.05 0.63 7.58
CA THR A 71 22.12 -0.80 7.30
C THR A 71 20.74 -1.45 7.48
N ILE A 72 20.55 -2.59 6.81
CA ILE A 72 19.33 -3.39 6.98
C ILE A 72 19.15 -3.85 8.44
N GLN A 73 20.25 -4.08 9.17
CA GLN A 73 20.23 -4.45 10.58
C GLN A 73 19.72 -3.30 11.46
N ASP A 74 20.08 -2.05 11.15
CA ASP A 74 19.62 -0.86 11.88
C ASP A 74 18.09 -0.76 11.82
N THR A 75 17.53 -0.85 10.62
CA THR A 75 16.09 -0.72 10.39
C THR A 75 15.31 -1.94 10.86
N LEU A 76 15.86 -3.15 10.71
CA LEU A 76 15.27 -4.36 11.28
C LEU A 76 15.19 -4.27 12.81
N ALA A 77 16.26 -3.79 13.46
CA ALA A 77 16.25 -3.62 14.91
C ALA A 77 15.26 -2.54 15.37
N MET A 78 15.09 -1.47 14.56
CA MET A 78 14.10 -0.43 14.81
C MET A 78 12.68 -0.97 14.60
N ALA A 79 12.41 -1.67 13.52
CA ALA A 79 11.12 -2.29 13.24
C ALA A 79 10.73 -3.34 14.29
N LYS A 80 11.69 -4.14 14.81
CA LYS A 80 11.46 -5.04 15.94
C LYS A 80 11.07 -4.30 17.21
N SER A 81 11.66 -3.13 17.47
CA SER A 81 11.26 -2.32 18.62
C SER A 81 9.88 -1.70 18.42
N LEU A 82 9.57 -1.29 17.18
CA LEU A 82 8.26 -0.78 16.79
C LEU A 82 7.17 -1.85 16.90
N SER A 83 7.45 -3.11 16.58
CA SER A 83 6.49 -4.20 16.73
C SER A 83 6.11 -4.48 18.19
N ASN A 84 6.95 -4.10 19.14
CA ASN A 84 6.66 -4.17 20.58
C ASN A 84 5.94 -2.92 21.12
N SER A 85 5.74 -1.89 20.29
CA SER A 85 4.97 -0.70 20.64
C SER A 85 3.47 -0.91 20.41
N HIS A 86 2.66 0.05 20.83
CA HIS A 86 1.20 0.05 20.59
C HIS A 86 0.78 0.93 19.40
N VAL A 87 1.73 1.47 18.63
CA VAL A 87 1.46 2.34 17.48
C VAL A 87 0.68 1.59 16.41
N ARG A 88 -0.35 2.24 15.89
CA ARG A 88 -1.21 1.75 14.80
C ARG A 88 -1.73 2.91 13.95
N ASN A 89 -2.34 2.60 12.81
CA ASN A 89 -3.01 3.57 11.92
C ASN A 89 -2.13 4.78 11.58
N SER A 90 -0.85 4.52 11.23
CA SER A 90 0.15 5.57 11.01
C SER A 90 1.19 5.14 9.98
N THR A 91 1.90 6.10 9.42
CA THR A 91 3.08 5.87 8.57
C THR A 91 4.34 6.22 9.36
N ILE A 92 5.25 5.27 9.53
CA ILE A 92 6.48 5.43 10.32
C ILE A 92 7.72 5.27 9.45
N ASP A 93 8.58 6.29 9.46
CA ASP A 93 9.87 6.27 8.76
C ASP A 93 10.96 5.67 9.65
N VAL A 94 11.18 4.35 9.48
CA VAL A 94 12.18 3.62 10.27
C VAL A 94 13.62 4.00 9.90
N GLY A 95 13.85 4.53 8.69
CA GLY A 95 15.17 5.03 8.28
C GLY A 95 15.57 6.26 9.07
N LYS A 96 14.67 7.24 9.19
CA LYS A 96 14.87 8.42 10.03
C LYS A 96 15.07 8.05 11.50
N LEU A 97 14.20 7.20 12.03
CA LEU A 97 14.30 6.74 13.41
C LEU A 97 15.62 5.99 13.68
N ALA A 98 16.12 5.21 12.71
CA ALA A 98 17.39 4.53 12.85
C ALA A 98 18.59 5.49 12.94
N ILE A 99 18.58 6.56 12.14
CA ILE A 99 19.61 7.62 12.20
C ILE A 99 19.52 8.37 13.54
N GLU A 100 18.33 8.81 13.91
CA GLU A 100 18.13 9.51 15.19
C GLU A 100 18.56 8.64 16.37
N TRP A 101 18.25 7.34 16.33
CA TRP A 101 18.72 6.40 17.33
C TRP A 101 20.25 6.35 17.42
N LYS A 102 20.96 6.32 16.29
CA LYS A 102 22.44 6.33 16.31
C LYS A 102 23.03 7.55 17.01
N ARG A 103 22.36 8.68 16.86
CA ARG A 103 22.76 9.95 17.49
C ARG A 103 22.42 10.03 18.98
N GLU A 104 21.27 9.44 19.37
CA GLU A 104 20.67 9.59 20.69
C GLU A 104 20.77 8.32 21.57
N ALA A 105 21.39 7.24 21.08
CA ALA A 105 21.45 5.95 21.81
C ALA A 105 22.06 6.07 23.22
N GLY A 106 23.01 6.99 23.41
CA GLY A 106 23.61 7.28 24.71
C GLY A 106 22.65 7.88 25.73
N ILE A 107 21.56 8.50 25.27
CA ILE A 107 20.56 9.15 26.11
C ILE A 107 19.52 8.12 26.59
N PHE A 108 19.05 7.27 25.70
CA PHE A 108 17.87 6.45 25.94
C PHE A 108 18.15 5.03 26.47
N LEU A 109 19.35 4.51 26.38
CA LEU A 109 19.75 3.16 26.81
C LEU A 109 18.99 2.00 26.12
N LYS A 110 17.70 2.17 25.80
CA LYS A 110 16.83 1.17 25.14
C LYS A 110 16.02 1.82 24.01
N ARG A 111 15.97 1.13 22.86
CA ARG A 111 15.17 1.58 21.68
C ARG A 111 13.70 1.77 21.99
N GLY A 112 13.11 0.95 22.86
CA GLY A 112 11.70 1.12 23.25
C GLY A 112 11.44 2.49 23.87
N LYS A 113 12.26 2.93 24.85
CA LYS A 113 12.13 4.24 25.47
C LYS A 113 12.37 5.41 24.47
N PHE A 114 13.30 5.22 23.55
CA PHE A 114 13.47 6.17 22.45
C PHE A 114 12.23 6.29 21.58
N LEU A 115 11.64 5.15 21.16
CA LEU A 115 10.39 5.14 20.40
C LEU A 115 9.23 5.77 21.18
N ASP A 116 9.09 5.46 22.46
CA ASP A 116 8.07 6.06 23.32
C ASP A 116 8.19 7.59 23.33
N SER A 117 9.42 8.10 23.40
CA SER A 117 9.66 9.56 23.35
C SER A 117 9.33 10.18 21.98
N LYS A 118 9.67 9.49 20.87
CA LYS A 118 9.47 10.01 19.51
C LYS A 118 8.04 9.87 19.01
N LEU A 119 7.32 8.85 19.48
CA LEU A 119 6.00 8.47 18.98
C LEU A 119 4.88 8.73 19.99
N ASN A 120 5.16 9.48 21.07
CA ASN A 120 4.21 9.74 22.17
C ASN A 120 2.86 10.31 21.66
N GLU A 121 2.89 11.18 20.67
CA GLU A 121 1.66 11.76 20.12
C GLU A 121 0.79 10.72 19.40
N LEU A 122 1.39 9.67 18.87
CA LEU A 122 0.68 8.60 18.16
C LEU A 122 0.02 7.60 19.10
N TYR A 123 0.51 7.46 20.34
CA TYR A 123 -0.12 6.60 21.35
C TYR A 123 -1.48 7.13 21.83
N ASN A 124 -1.69 8.44 21.77
CA ASN A 124 -2.94 9.06 22.20
C ASN A 124 -4.10 8.85 21.19
N ASN A 125 -3.81 8.33 20.00
CA ASN A 125 -4.79 8.01 18.97
C ASN A 125 -5.32 6.56 19.04
N GLU A 126 -5.08 5.84 20.14
CA GLU A 126 -5.41 4.40 20.27
C GLU A 126 -6.91 4.08 20.12
N ASN A 127 -7.80 5.06 20.34
CA ASN A 127 -9.24 4.83 20.33
C ASN A 127 -9.95 5.15 19.01
N ASN A 128 -9.24 5.59 17.99
CA ASN A 128 -9.80 5.89 16.68
C ASN A 128 -9.33 4.87 15.64
N ASP A 129 -9.90 3.67 15.66
CA ASP A 129 -9.87 2.86 14.43
C ASP A 129 -10.67 3.65 13.37
N PRO A 130 -10.01 4.17 12.32
CA PRO A 130 -10.71 4.92 11.29
C PRO A 130 -11.78 4.03 10.67
N LYS A 131 -13.01 4.53 10.55
CA LYS A 131 -14.03 3.82 9.79
C LYS A 131 -13.55 3.71 8.36
N PRO A 132 -13.59 2.52 7.75
CA PRO A 132 -13.21 2.37 6.36
C PRO A 132 -14.11 3.24 5.47
N ILE A 133 -13.49 3.89 4.50
CA ILE A 133 -14.19 4.68 3.48
C ILE A 133 -14.29 3.84 2.22
N ASP A 134 -15.51 3.54 1.81
CA ASP A 134 -15.77 2.86 0.54
C ASP A 134 -15.42 3.79 -0.62
N VAL A 135 -14.71 3.30 -1.62
CA VAL A 135 -14.31 4.06 -2.80
C VAL A 135 -15.00 3.51 -4.04
N VAL A 136 -15.57 4.41 -4.82
CA VAL A 136 -16.17 4.12 -6.13
C VAL A 136 -15.35 4.83 -7.21
N LEU A 137 -14.81 4.06 -8.17
CA LEU A 137 -14.15 4.63 -9.34
C LEU A 137 -15.17 4.82 -10.48
N PHE A 138 -15.48 6.05 -10.79
CA PHE A 138 -16.34 6.38 -11.92
C PHE A 138 -15.49 6.57 -13.18
N GLY A 139 -15.54 5.58 -14.06
CA GLY A 139 -14.63 5.45 -15.20
C GLY A 139 -13.46 4.50 -14.93
N PHE A 140 -13.28 3.51 -15.83
CA PHE A 140 -12.22 2.51 -15.74
C PHE A 140 -11.37 2.48 -17.02
N GLY A 141 -10.96 3.69 -17.42
CA GLY A 141 -9.97 3.93 -18.46
C GLY A 141 -8.55 3.72 -17.96
N ARG A 142 -7.55 4.27 -18.64
CA ARG A 142 -6.14 4.15 -18.21
C ARG A 142 -5.93 4.72 -16.80
N ILE A 143 -6.36 5.96 -16.56
CA ILE A 143 -6.21 6.61 -15.26
C ILE A 143 -6.95 5.84 -14.17
N GLY A 144 -8.23 5.47 -14.40
CA GLY A 144 -8.99 4.70 -13.41
C GLY A 144 -8.34 3.37 -13.02
N ARG A 145 -7.69 2.68 -13.97
CA ARG A 145 -6.95 1.45 -13.66
C ARG A 145 -5.68 1.69 -12.85
N LEU A 146 -4.98 2.81 -13.08
CA LEU A 146 -3.81 3.18 -12.28
C LEU A 146 -4.21 3.56 -10.86
N VAL A 147 -5.28 4.34 -10.71
CA VAL A 147 -5.86 4.66 -9.39
C VAL A 147 -6.30 3.39 -8.67
N ALA A 148 -6.93 2.44 -9.39
CA ALA A 148 -7.32 1.15 -8.81
C ALA A 148 -6.11 0.35 -8.30
N ARG A 149 -5.02 0.28 -9.07
CA ARG A 149 -3.78 -0.40 -8.65
C ARG A 149 -3.22 0.22 -7.38
N GLU A 150 -3.20 1.55 -7.30
CA GLU A 150 -2.70 2.27 -6.15
C GLU A 150 -3.58 2.07 -4.90
N LEU A 151 -4.90 2.18 -5.06
CA LEU A 151 -5.84 1.93 -3.96
C LEU A 151 -5.69 0.53 -3.39
N ILE A 152 -5.58 -0.49 -4.26
CA ILE A 152 -5.43 -1.88 -3.85
C ILE A 152 -4.08 -2.11 -3.14
N ALA A 153 -3.00 -1.51 -3.63
CA ALA A 153 -1.69 -1.61 -3.00
C ALA A 153 -1.67 -1.00 -1.58
N GLN A 154 -2.45 0.05 -1.37
CA GLN A 154 -2.52 0.76 -0.08
C GLN A 154 -3.62 0.24 0.86
N GLU A 155 -4.49 -0.64 0.40
CA GLU A 155 -5.69 -1.03 1.16
C GLU A 155 -5.37 -1.75 2.48
N GLY A 156 -4.24 -2.46 2.57
CA GLY A 156 -3.84 -3.16 3.77
C GLY A 156 -4.92 -4.13 4.25
N LYS A 157 -5.38 -3.97 5.48
CA LYS A 157 -6.52 -4.75 6.01
C LYS A 157 -7.89 -4.09 5.74
N GLY A 158 -7.95 -3.09 4.85
CA GLY A 158 -9.20 -2.42 4.46
C GLY A 158 -9.75 -1.45 5.51
N ASN A 159 -8.91 -0.93 6.37
CA ASN A 159 -9.34 0.01 7.43
C ASN A 159 -9.28 1.48 7.01
N GLN A 160 -8.81 1.76 5.80
CA GLN A 160 -8.74 3.12 5.25
C GLN A 160 -9.66 3.24 4.03
N LEU A 161 -9.07 3.49 2.85
CA LEU A 161 -9.78 3.50 1.58
C LEU A 161 -9.87 2.09 1.04
N ARG A 162 -11.09 1.61 0.77
CA ARG A 162 -11.30 0.29 0.18
C ARG A 162 -12.11 0.40 -1.10
N MET A 163 -11.57 -0.12 -2.18
CA MET A 163 -12.26 -0.08 -3.46
C MET A 163 -13.43 -1.06 -3.46
N ARG A 164 -14.67 -0.55 -3.67
CA ARG A 164 -15.89 -1.34 -3.64
C ARG A 164 -16.56 -1.49 -5.00
N ALA A 165 -16.45 -0.47 -5.85
CA ALA A 165 -17.09 -0.52 -7.15
C ALA A 165 -16.31 0.25 -8.22
N ILE A 166 -16.54 -0.17 -9.45
CA ILE A 166 -16.08 0.47 -10.68
C ILE A 166 -17.33 0.75 -11.54
N VAL A 167 -17.48 1.99 -11.97
CA VAL A 167 -18.55 2.35 -12.90
C VAL A 167 -17.98 2.45 -14.31
N ILE A 168 -18.60 1.76 -15.25
CA ILE A 168 -18.20 1.74 -16.67
C ILE A 168 -19.35 2.17 -17.57
N ARG A 169 -19.02 2.64 -18.76
CA ARG A 169 -20.01 2.83 -19.84
C ARG A 169 -20.23 1.53 -20.59
N GLY A 170 -21.45 1.31 -21.04
CA GLY A 170 -21.81 0.17 -21.86
C GLY A 170 -22.29 -1.02 -21.06
N LYS A 171 -22.57 -2.11 -21.76
CA LYS A 171 -23.17 -3.31 -21.19
C LYS A 171 -22.16 -4.05 -20.30
N ILE A 172 -22.68 -4.65 -19.24
CA ILE A 172 -21.96 -5.65 -18.45
C ILE A 172 -22.29 -7.02 -19.04
N ASP A 173 -21.33 -7.58 -19.75
CA ASP A 173 -21.37 -8.94 -20.29
C ASP A 173 -20.01 -9.59 -20.07
N SER A 174 -19.93 -10.89 -20.34
CA SER A 174 -18.70 -11.66 -20.12
C SER A 174 -17.49 -11.10 -20.88
N VAL A 175 -17.69 -10.63 -22.11
CA VAL A 175 -16.64 -10.08 -22.96
C VAL A 175 -16.12 -8.76 -22.37
N ASN A 176 -17.00 -7.88 -21.95
CA ASN A 176 -16.63 -6.59 -21.36
C ASN A 176 -15.97 -6.74 -20.00
N LEU A 177 -16.45 -7.66 -19.16
CA LEU A 177 -15.84 -7.95 -17.86
C LEU A 177 -14.42 -8.49 -18.05
N GLU A 178 -14.24 -9.50 -18.90
CA GLU A 178 -12.91 -10.06 -19.18
C GLU A 178 -11.96 -9.03 -19.79
N LYS A 179 -12.45 -8.18 -20.68
CA LYS A 179 -11.67 -7.06 -21.21
C LYS A 179 -11.18 -6.12 -20.12
N ARG A 180 -12.02 -5.83 -19.11
CA ARG A 180 -11.64 -4.97 -17.98
C ARG A 180 -10.60 -5.63 -17.09
N ALA A 181 -10.79 -6.92 -16.80
CA ALA A 181 -9.83 -7.73 -16.06
C ALA A 181 -8.47 -7.79 -16.78
N SER A 182 -8.48 -8.12 -18.07
CA SER A 182 -7.27 -8.20 -18.89
C SER A 182 -6.50 -6.87 -18.92
N ASN A 183 -7.21 -5.75 -19.10
CA ASN A 183 -6.59 -4.43 -19.10
C ASN A 183 -6.02 -4.02 -17.72
N LEU A 184 -6.54 -4.57 -16.62
CA LEU A 184 -5.97 -4.35 -15.30
C LEU A 184 -4.76 -5.24 -15.06
N ARG A 185 -4.83 -6.53 -15.52
CA ARG A 185 -3.71 -7.47 -15.40
C ARG A 185 -2.45 -6.96 -16.09
N VAL A 186 -2.60 -6.33 -17.26
CA VAL A 186 -1.47 -5.86 -18.05
C VAL A 186 -1.73 -4.45 -18.59
N ASP A 187 -0.89 -3.52 -18.20
CA ASP A 187 -0.85 -2.17 -18.77
C ASP A 187 0.38 -2.02 -19.65
N SER A 188 0.24 -1.39 -20.81
CA SER A 188 1.31 -1.26 -21.81
C SER A 188 2.51 -0.43 -21.31
N ILE A 189 2.31 0.45 -20.31
CA ILE A 189 3.36 1.32 -19.79
C ILE A 189 3.81 0.85 -18.40
N HIS A 190 2.87 0.46 -17.54
CA HIS A 190 3.11 0.12 -16.15
C HIS A 190 3.26 -1.39 -15.90
N GLY A 191 3.23 -2.18 -16.97
CA GLY A 191 3.47 -3.62 -16.90
C GLY A 191 2.36 -4.41 -16.20
N HIS A 192 2.75 -5.57 -15.68
CA HIS A 192 1.83 -6.48 -15.00
C HIS A 192 1.35 -5.91 -13.66
N PHE A 193 0.08 -6.19 -13.33
CA PHE A 193 -0.44 -5.96 -11.99
C PHE A 193 0.21 -6.94 -11.02
N PRO A 194 0.77 -6.48 -9.89
CA PRO A 194 1.42 -7.35 -8.91
C PRO A 194 0.38 -8.02 -7.99
N GLY A 195 -0.46 -8.87 -8.57
CA GLY A 195 -1.53 -9.56 -7.83
C GLY A 195 -2.40 -10.38 -8.75
N THR A 196 -3.54 -10.85 -8.21
CA THR A 196 -4.52 -11.65 -8.95
C THR A 196 -5.71 -10.79 -9.39
N VAL A 197 -6.21 -11.06 -10.60
CA VAL A 197 -7.43 -10.45 -11.12
C VAL A 197 -8.26 -11.55 -11.79
N GLU A 198 -9.39 -11.88 -11.20
CA GLU A 198 -10.34 -12.87 -11.70
C GLU A 198 -11.67 -12.19 -12.02
N VAL A 199 -12.52 -12.86 -12.77
CA VAL A 199 -13.86 -12.35 -13.12
C VAL A 199 -14.93 -13.23 -12.50
N ASP A 200 -15.81 -12.63 -11.75
CA ASP A 200 -17.06 -13.24 -11.29
C ASP A 200 -18.19 -12.75 -12.20
N PHE A 201 -18.55 -13.62 -13.16
CA PHE A 201 -19.58 -13.31 -14.15
C PHE A 201 -20.98 -13.27 -13.54
N ASP A 202 -21.24 -14.11 -12.56
CA ASP A 202 -22.57 -14.23 -11.94
C ASP A 202 -22.91 -12.97 -11.14
N ASN A 203 -21.94 -12.45 -10.44
CA ASN A 203 -22.08 -11.24 -9.63
C ASN A 203 -21.64 -9.95 -10.36
N SER A 204 -21.23 -10.04 -11.63
CA SER A 204 -20.70 -8.88 -12.39
C SER A 204 -19.64 -8.14 -11.59
N SER A 205 -18.60 -8.86 -11.16
CA SER A 205 -17.54 -8.32 -10.30
C SER A 205 -16.16 -8.71 -10.81
N LEU A 206 -15.16 -7.93 -10.48
CA LEU A 206 -13.76 -8.31 -10.57
C LEU A 206 -13.31 -8.74 -9.18
N ILE A 207 -12.70 -9.93 -9.07
CA ILE A 207 -12.07 -10.39 -7.83
C ILE A 207 -10.59 -10.00 -7.91
N ILE A 208 -10.18 -9.01 -7.14
CA ILE A 208 -8.82 -8.49 -7.16
C ILE A 208 -8.16 -8.80 -5.82
N ASN A 209 -7.09 -9.58 -5.82
CA ASN A 209 -6.45 -10.10 -4.61
C ASN A 209 -7.46 -10.73 -3.62
N GLY A 210 -8.47 -11.44 -4.16
CA GLY A 210 -9.53 -12.07 -3.38
C GLY A 210 -10.68 -11.14 -2.96
N GLN A 211 -10.61 -9.85 -3.28
CA GLN A 211 -11.64 -8.86 -2.93
C GLN A 211 -12.63 -8.65 -4.08
N PRO A 212 -13.94 -8.75 -3.86
CA PRO A 212 -14.95 -8.53 -4.88
C PRO A 212 -15.20 -7.04 -5.11
N ILE A 213 -14.86 -6.57 -6.29
CA ILE A 213 -15.10 -5.20 -6.75
C ILE A 213 -16.28 -5.21 -7.73
N LYS A 214 -17.37 -4.59 -7.36
CA LYS A 214 -18.58 -4.55 -8.18
C LYS A 214 -18.36 -3.74 -9.45
N VAL A 215 -18.74 -4.30 -10.60
CA VAL A 215 -18.77 -3.54 -11.86
C VAL A 215 -20.22 -3.07 -12.11
N ILE A 216 -20.39 -1.76 -12.22
CA ILE A 216 -21.69 -1.11 -12.41
C ILE A 216 -21.71 -0.46 -13.79
N SER A 217 -22.80 -0.64 -14.53
CA SER A 217 -23.01 0.06 -15.80
C SER A 217 -23.76 1.37 -15.59
N SER A 218 -23.25 2.45 -16.15
CA SER A 218 -23.98 3.70 -16.28
C SER A 218 -23.84 4.24 -17.68
N ASN A 219 -24.96 4.39 -18.37
CA ASN A 219 -25.03 4.96 -19.71
C ASN A 219 -25.47 6.42 -19.71
N SER A 220 -25.82 6.96 -18.56
CA SER A 220 -26.40 8.30 -18.42
C SER A 220 -25.67 9.12 -17.35
N LYS A 221 -25.97 10.42 -17.35
CA LYS A 221 -25.59 11.34 -16.27
C LYS A 221 -26.48 11.18 -15.03
N GLU A 222 -27.32 10.14 -14.97
CA GLU A 222 -28.21 9.89 -13.85
C GLU A 222 -27.43 9.41 -12.63
N ALA A 223 -27.87 9.87 -11.50
CA ALA A 223 -27.31 9.47 -10.22
C ALA A 223 -27.51 7.97 -9.96
N ILE A 224 -26.45 7.30 -9.55
CA ILE A 224 -26.46 5.87 -9.25
C ILE A 224 -26.85 5.68 -7.77
N ASN A 225 -27.66 4.68 -7.49
CA ASN A 225 -27.91 4.25 -6.12
C ASN A 225 -26.90 3.17 -5.73
N TYR A 226 -25.85 3.54 -5.00
CA TYR A 226 -24.81 2.64 -4.54
C TYR A 226 -25.22 1.81 -3.32
N GLU A 227 -26.21 2.26 -2.54
CA GLU A 227 -26.75 1.51 -1.40
C GLU A 227 -27.28 0.13 -1.80
N LYS A 228 -27.77 -0.01 -3.04
CA LYS A 228 -28.19 -1.32 -3.60
C LYS A 228 -27.07 -2.35 -3.65
N TYR A 229 -25.82 -1.89 -3.59
CA TYR A 229 -24.63 -2.72 -3.60
C TYR A 229 -23.95 -2.78 -2.23
N GLY A 230 -24.62 -2.28 -1.17
CA GLY A 230 -24.09 -2.21 0.18
C GLY A 230 -22.92 -1.22 0.32
N ILE A 231 -22.94 -0.14 -0.46
CA ILE A 231 -21.93 0.93 -0.44
C ILE A 231 -22.61 2.17 0.13
N HIS A 232 -22.03 2.71 1.22
CA HIS A 232 -22.58 3.83 1.96
C HIS A 232 -21.50 4.87 2.23
N ASP A 233 -21.85 6.15 2.17
CA ASP A 233 -20.94 7.28 2.43
C ASP A 233 -19.62 7.19 1.66
N SER A 234 -19.71 6.83 0.38
CA SER A 234 -18.54 6.51 -0.43
C SER A 234 -17.81 7.73 -0.96
N LEU A 235 -16.49 7.63 -1.07
CA LEU A 235 -15.66 8.54 -1.84
C LEU A 235 -15.77 8.17 -3.34
N LEU A 236 -16.38 9.03 -4.14
CA LEU A 236 -16.43 8.85 -5.58
C LEU A 236 -15.28 9.59 -6.26
N ILE A 237 -14.52 8.86 -7.08
CA ILE A 237 -13.43 9.42 -7.88
C ILE A 237 -13.80 9.33 -9.35
N ASP A 238 -14.06 10.48 -10.00
CA ASP A 238 -14.37 10.52 -11.42
C ASP A 238 -13.10 10.57 -12.27
N ASN A 239 -12.90 9.53 -13.06
CA ASN A 239 -11.77 9.36 -13.99
C ASN A 239 -12.21 9.44 -15.46
N THR A 240 -13.42 9.87 -15.75
CA THR A 240 -13.97 9.87 -17.11
C THR A 240 -13.47 11.03 -17.97
N GLY A 241 -13.12 12.15 -17.35
CA GLY A 241 -12.84 13.41 -18.02
C GLY A 241 -14.04 14.04 -18.73
N VAL A 242 -15.25 13.53 -18.45
CA VAL A 242 -16.52 14.01 -19.03
C VAL A 242 -17.09 15.16 -18.22
N PHE A 243 -17.08 15.02 -16.90
CA PHE A 243 -17.53 16.05 -15.98
C PHE A 243 -16.34 16.97 -15.66
N ARG A 244 -16.52 18.27 -15.95
CA ARG A 244 -15.41 19.25 -15.88
C ARG A 244 -15.74 20.47 -15.03
N SER A 245 -16.99 20.64 -14.65
CA SER A 245 -17.45 21.71 -13.77
C SER A 245 -17.99 21.15 -12.45
N GLU A 246 -18.02 21.98 -11.43
CA GLU A 246 -18.61 21.66 -10.13
C GLU A 246 -20.09 21.26 -10.26
N GLU A 247 -20.84 21.95 -11.11
CA GLU A 247 -22.26 21.65 -11.37
C GLU A 247 -22.43 20.25 -11.99
N GLU A 248 -21.56 19.90 -12.95
CA GLU A 248 -21.61 18.58 -13.60
C GLU A 248 -21.21 17.47 -12.59
N LEU A 249 -20.13 17.65 -11.84
CA LEU A 249 -19.69 16.72 -10.80
C LEU A 249 -20.72 16.58 -9.68
N GLY A 250 -21.40 17.67 -9.33
CA GLY A 250 -22.48 17.68 -8.34
C GLY A 250 -23.66 16.77 -8.68
N THR A 251 -23.77 16.30 -9.93
CA THR A 251 -24.77 15.28 -10.30
C THR A 251 -24.55 13.95 -9.60
N HIS A 252 -23.31 13.62 -9.25
CA HIS A 252 -22.99 12.40 -8.49
C HIS A 252 -23.56 12.46 -7.07
N LEU A 253 -23.61 13.64 -6.46
CA LEU A 253 -24.14 13.84 -5.10
C LEU A 253 -25.65 13.62 -5.00
N LYS A 254 -26.36 13.53 -6.13
CA LYS A 254 -27.79 13.17 -6.16
C LYS A 254 -28.01 11.66 -6.04
N GLY A 255 -26.94 10.87 -6.07
CA GLY A 255 -26.94 9.44 -5.82
C GLY A 255 -27.17 9.13 -4.35
N LYS A 256 -27.34 7.84 -4.06
CA LYS A 256 -27.41 7.32 -2.69
C LYS A 256 -26.25 6.36 -2.46
N GLY A 257 -25.54 6.54 -1.36
CA GLY A 257 -24.43 5.67 -0.98
C GLY A 257 -23.08 6.34 -0.88
#